data_2e4e7d8217f2ff3e3503922cf8471802
#
_entry.id   2e4e7d8217f2ff3e3503922cf8471802
#
_cell.length_a   1.000
_cell.length_b   1.000
_cell.length_c   1.000
_cell.angle_alpha   90.00
_cell.angle_beta   90.00
_cell.angle_gamma   90.00
#
_symmetry.space_group_name_H-M   'P 1'
#
loop_
_entity.id
_entity.type
_entity.pdbx_description
1 polymer ?
#
loop_
_entity_poly.entity_id
_entity_poly.type
_entity_poly.pdbx_seq_one_letter_code
_entity_poly.pdbx_strand_id
1 'polypeptide(L)'
;MAAAPDWAARRAARLTPDVERLRERPAPASVVVGDTDDRVELQSLGTGRRVRGALAVGTGAALGTAERYAVHSAVALLTLTTARSRSLQGAEQRLGAAVLRMLLAGQPDHARGVAGDLYGGLLDAPFRLLIAEAAEASTTAQLSEAMETAAARSGETLLMVPEGERLVVLAADGGAAVAACAAYAEAQEAAPPREPAAPDAEVVVGLSAPAGPIAVSAAYKQAEQALSVARRRGRALVEHEELAAGSVLPLLADDAVRAFADGMLRALYEHDAKGRGDLVASLRAWLSHHGQWDAAAADLGVHRHTLRYRMRRVEEILGRSLDDADVRMELWLALKVASPPTAS
;
A
#
# COMPACT_ATOMS: atom_id res chain seq x y z
N MET A 1 23.96 0.96 3.87
CA MET A 1 25.44 0.89 3.99
C MET A 1 25.99 2.22 4.48
N ALA A 2 26.63 2.25 5.66
CA ALA A 2 27.38 3.42 6.06
C ALA A 2 28.72 3.41 5.31
N ALA A 3 28.91 4.28 4.37
CA ALA A 3 30.16 4.48 3.66
C ALA A 3 30.65 5.90 3.93
N ALA A 4 31.90 6.03 4.35
CA ALA A 4 32.56 7.32 4.33
C ALA A 4 33.04 7.55 2.88
N PRO A 5 33.17 8.69 2.47
CA PRO A 5 32.78 9.58 1.41
C PRO A 5 32.47 8.96 0.00
N ASP A 6 32.13 9.81 -0.97
CA ASP A 6 31.54 9.47 -2.31
C ASP A 6 32.26 8.34 -3.12
N TRP A 7 33.54 8.09 -2.88
CA TRP A 7 34.23 6.98 -3.53
C TRP A 7 33.82 5.61 -2.99
N ALA A 8 33.59 5.50 -1.69
CA ALA A 8 33.16 4.24 -1.08
C ALA A 8 31.76 3.82 -1.54
N ALA A 9 30.86 4.79 -1.74
CA ALA A 9 29.52 4.53 -2.27
C ALA A 9 29.56 4.01 -3.72
N ARG A 10 30.37 4.65 -4.58
CA ARG A 10 30.55 4.19 -5.98
C ARG A 10 31.21 2.81 -6.05
N ARG A 11 32.11 2.52 -5.13
CA ARG A 11 32.78 1.22 -5.09
C ARG A 11 31.87 0.13 -4.53
N ALA A 12 31.06 0.47 -3.55
CA ALA A 12 30.05 -0.44 -2.96
C ALA A 12 29.12 -1.04 -4.03
N ALA A 13 28.66 -0.24 -4.98
CA ALA A 13 27.82 -0.72 -6.09
C ALA A 13 28.52 -1.77 -6.95
N ARG A 14 29.83 -1.64 -7.17
CA ARG A 14 30.63 -2.62 -7.94
C ARG A 14 30.89 -3.93 -7.19
N LEU A 15 30.81 -3.92 -5.87
CA LEU A 15 31.04 -5.08 -5.01
C LEU A 15 29.76 -5.92 -4.77
N THR A 16 28.61 -5.46 -5.24
CA THR A 16 27.33 -6.15 -5.05
C THR A 16 27.39 -7.65 -5.47
N PRO A 17 27.93 -8.03 -6.66
CA PRO A 17 27.99 -9.43 -7.06
C PRO A 17 28.90 -10.28 -6.15
N ASP A 18 29.94 -9.69 -5.60
CA ASP A 18 30.87 -10.39 -4.71
C ASP A 18 30.30 -10.55 -3.31
N VAL A 19 29.52 -9.57 -2.84
CA VAL A 19 28.75 -9.67 -1.61
C VAL A 19 27.67 -10.74 -1.71
N GLU A 20 26.98 -10.86 -2.83
CA GLU A 20 25.99 -11.91 -3.07
C GLU A 20 26.64 -13.30 -3.05
N ARG A 21 27.74 -13.48 -3.75
CA ARG A 21 28.53 -14.72 -3.69
C ARG A 21 29.04 -15.05 -2.28
N LEU A 22 29.39 -14.02 -1.49
CA LEU A 22 29.80 -14.19 -0.10
C LEU A 22 28.62 -14.65 0.79
N ARG A 23 27.41 -14.20 0.49
CA ARG A 23 26.18 -14.57 1.21
C ARG A 23 25.78 -16.03 1.06
N GLU A 24 26.15 -16.65 -0.06
CA GLU A 24 25.89 -18.07 -0.33
C GLU A 24 26.82 -19.00 0.46
N ARG A 25 27.92 -18.49 1.01
CA ARG A 25 28.89 -19.26 1.78
C ARG A 25 28.56 -19.24 3.27
N PRO A 26 28.84 -20.33 4.02
CA PRO A 26 28.69 -20.30 5.46
C PRO A 26 29.69 -19.32 6.10
N ALA A 27 29.26 -18.59 7.12
CA ALA A 27 30.12 -17.70 7.89
C ALA A 27 31.00 -18.50 8.90
N PRO A 28 32.28 -18.13 9.15
CA PRO A 28 32.96 -16.97 8.57
C PRO A 28 33.47 -17.21 7.15
N ALA A 29 33.31 -16.26 6.28
CA ALA A 29 33.81 -16.30 4.91
C ALA A 29 34.48 -14.97 4.53
N SER A 30 35.50 -15.02 3.69
CA SER A 30 36.17 -13.84 3.17
C SER A 30 36.40 -13.97 1.67
N VAL A 31 36.40 -12.86 0.96
CA VAL A 31 36.71 -12.75 -0.46
C VAL A 31 37.56 -11.52 -0.68
N VAL A 32 38.60 -11.65 -1.51
CA VAL A 32 39.42 -10.51 -1.94
C VAL A 32 39.07 -10.18 -3.38
N VAL A 33 38.76 -8.90 -3.62
CA VAL A 33 38.39 -8.38 -4.93
C VAL A 33 39.35 -7.27 -5.33
N GLY A 34 39.81 -7.26 -6.58
CA GLY A 34 40.66 -6.22 -7.15
C GLY A 34 42.14 -6.60 -7.25
N ASP A 35 42.93 -5.71 -7.90
CA ASP A 35 44.34 -5.83 -8.15
C ASP A 35 45.22 -5.27 -7.00
N THR A 36 46.55 -5.27 -7.19
CA THR A 36 47.54 -4.86 -6.19
C THR A 36 47.38 -3.45 -5.65
N ASP A 37 46.86 -2.51 -6.46
CA ASP A 37 46.70 -1.11 -6.10
C ASP A 37 45.26 -0.75 -5.70
N ASP A 38 44.31 -1.70 -5.84
CA ASP A 38 42.87 -1.47 -5.65
C ASP A 38 42.20 -2.70 -5.01
N ARG A 39 42.80 -3.17 -3.92
CA ARG A 39 42.39 -4.38 -3.21
C ARG A 39 41.27 -4.08 -2.21
N VAL A 40 40.18 -4.85 -2.25
CA VAL A 40 39.12 -4.83 -1.24
C VAL A 40 39.00 -6.21 -0.63
N GLU A 41 39.07 -6.31 0.67
CA GLU A 41 38.76 -7.52 1.42
C GLU A 41 37.33 -7.45 1.96
N LEU A 42 36.48 -8.41 1.53
CA LEU A 42 35.12 -8.61 2.01
C LEU A 42 35.14 -9.66 3.12
N GLN A 43 34.61 -9.32 4.28
CA GLN A 43 34.46 -10.22 5.42
C GLN A 43 32.99 -10.40 5.74
N SER A 44 32.51 -11.65 5.86
CA SER A 44 31.14 -11.92 6.22
C SER A 44 30.84 -11.53 7.68
N LEU A 45 29.70 -10.90 7.88
CA LEU A 45 29.12 -10.64 9.20
C LEU A 45 28.04 -11.68 9.48
N GLY A 46 28.17 -12.43 10.58
CA GLY A 46 27.23 -13.46 10.95
C GLY A 46 27.89 -14.68 11.54
N THR A 47 27.08 -15.65 11.99
CA THR A 47 27.52 -16.92 12.55
C THR A 47 26.76 -18.07 11.88
N GLY A 48 27.43 -19.19 11.63
CA GLY A 48 26.83 -20.38 11.06
C GLY A 48 26.49 -20.28 9.57
N ARG A 49 25.36 -20.85 9.15
CA ARG A 49 24.99 -20.96 7.72
C ARG A 49 24.45 -19.68 7.07
N ARG A 50 24.23 -18.61 7.86
CA ARG A 50 23.64 -17.36 7.31
C ARG A 50 24.60 -16.17 7.47
N VAL A 51 25.17 -15.75 6.36
CA VAL A 51 25.83 -14.44 6.25
C VAL A 51 24.76 -13.37 6.31
N ARG A 52 24.89 -12.44 7.27
CA ARG A 52 23.88 -11.41 7.58
C ARG A 52 24.27 -10.02 7.09
N GLY A 53 25.51 -9.87 6.64
CA GLY A 53 26.08 -8.66 6.10
C GLY A 53 27.52 -8.89 5.68
N ALA A 54 28.15 -7.88 5.13
CA ALA A 54 29.58 -7.92 4.77
C ALA A 54 30.26 -6.62 5.20
N LEU A 55 31.48 -6.75 5.73
CA LEU A 55 32.40 -5.64 5.94
C LEU A 55 33.36 -5.59 4.75
N ALA A 56 33.40 -4.46 4.05
CA ALA A 56 34.34 -4.20 2.98
C ALA A 56 35.48 -3.31 3.47
N VAL A 57 36.70 -3.76 3.37
CA VAL A 57 37.91 -3.01 3.75
C VAL A 57 38.76 -2.81 2.52
N GLY A 58 38.89 -1.54 2.08
CA GLY A 58 39.80 -1.16 0.98
C GLY A 58 41.22 -1.03 1.48
N THR A 59 42.18 -1.69 0.81
CA THR A 59 43.59 -1.67 1.17
C THR A 59 44.45 -1.54 -0.12
N GLY A 60 45.53 -0.74 -0.04
CA GLY A 60 46.48 -0.62 -1.14
C GLY A 60 47.46 -1.80 -1.24
N ALA A 61 47.47 -2.70 -0.25
CA ALA A 61 48.34 -3.88 -0.19
C ALA A 61 47.68 -4.98 0.65
N ALA A 62 48.25 -6.17 0.72
CA ALA A 62 47.80 -7.21 1.61
C ALA A 62 47.90 -6.77 3.08
N LEU A 63 46.84 -7.00 3.87
CA LEU A 63 46.79 -6.64 5.28
C LEU A 63 47.94 -7.30 6.06
N GLY A 64 48.64 -6.51 6.83
CA GLY A 64 49.59 -6.98 7.83
C GLY A 64 48.95 -7.69 8.99
N THR A 65 49.76 -8.24 9.90
CA THR A 65 49.23 -9.02 11.05
C THR A 65 48.34 -8.17 11.96
N ALA A 66 48.78 -6.94 12.30
CA ALA A 66 48.05 -6.03 13.16
C ALA A 66 46.72 -5.58 12.52
N GLU A 67 46.74 -5.27 11.23
CA GLU A 67 45.55 -4.86 10.47
C GLU A 67 44.53 -6.01 10.38
N ARG A 68 44.97 -7.25 10.16
CA ARG A 68 44.10 -8.43 10.20
C ARG A 68 43.43 -8.62 11.56
N TYR A 69 44.18 -8.42 12.65
CA TYR A 69 43.59 -8.48 13.99
C TYR A 69 42.52 -7.40 14.18
N ALA A 70 42.80 -6.16 13.73
CA ALA A 70 41.81 -5.07 13.78
C ALA A 70 40.54 -5.40 12.98
N VAL A 71 40.68 -5.92 11.76
CA VAL A 71 39.53 -6.32 10.92
C VAL A 71 38.75 -7.47 11.58
N HIS A 72 39.40 -8.49 12.12
CA HIS A 72 38.72 -9.59 12.80
C HIS A 72 37.99 -9.10 14.05
N SER A 73 38.58 -8.19 14.85
CA SER A 73 37.92 -7.59 16.01
C SER A 73 36.70 -6.78 15.58
N ALA A 74 36.82 -5.99 14.51
CA ALA A 74 35.71 -5.23 13.95
C ALA A 74 34.57 -6.16 13.45
N VAL A 75 34.90 -7.25 12.75
CA VAL A 75 33.92 -8.26 12.30
C VAL A 75 33.20 -8.89 13.49
N ALA A 76 33.94 -9.25 14.56
CA ALA A 76 33.34 -9.83 15.77
C ALA A 76 32.37 -8.85 16.45
N LEU A 77 32.80 -7.62 16.66
CA LEU A 77 31.98 -6.56 17.27
C LEU A 77 30.73 -6.25 16.41
N LEU A 78 30.90 -6.06 15.11
CA LEU A 78 29.80 -5.81 14.19
C LEU A 78 28.83 -6.99 14.12
N THR A 79 29.31 -8.23 14.16
CA THR A 79 28.48 -9.43 14.22
C THR A 79 27.63 -9.46 15.50
N LEU A 80 28.23 -9.18 16.65
CA LEU A 80 27.53 -9.14 17.93
C LEU A 80 26.51 -8.00 18.01
N THR A 81 26.88 -6.81 17.58
CA THR A 81 26.00 -5.64 17.61
C THR A 81 24.80 -5.84 16.65
N THR A 82 25.05 -6.33 15.44
CA THR A 82 23.95 -6.62 14.47
C THR A 82 23.07 -7.76 14.94
N ALA A 83 23.62 -8.80 15.58
CA ALA A 83 22.82 -9.88 16.15
C ALA A 83 21.92 -9.40 17.28
N ARG A 84 22.46 -8.57 18.19
CA ARG A 84 21.71 -7.97 19.30
C ARG A 84 20.61 -7.02 18.79
N SER A 85 20.94 -6.13 17.87
CA SER A 85 19.99 -5.17 17.28
C SER A 85 18.80 -5.90 16.65
N ARG A 86 19.06 -6.95 15.86
CA ARG A 86 17.99 -7.75 15.24
C ARG A 86 17.14 -8.54 16.24
N SER A 87 17.77 -9.02 17.34
CA SER A 87 17.03 -9.72 18.39
C SER A 87 16.05 -8.77 19.08
N LEU A 88 16.49 -7.53 19.36
CA LEU A 88 15.64 -6.48 19.90
C LEU A 88 14.53 -6.11 18.91
N GLN A 89 14.87 -5.81 17.67
CA GLN A 89 13.92 -5.50 16.62
C GLN A 89 12.85 -6.62 16.44
N GLY A 90 13.28 -7.89 16.45
CA GLY A 90 12.36 -9.01 16.39
C GLY A 90 11.47 -9.15 17.66
N ALA A 91 11.93 -8.71 18.82
CA ALA A 91 11.14 -8.66 20.03
C ALA A 91 10.11 -7.51 19.97
N GLU A 92 10.52 -6.33 19.52
CA GLU A 92 9.67 -5.17 19.28
C GLU A 92 8.57 -5.46 18.27
N GLN A 93 8.89 -6.10 17.16
CA GLN A 93 7.90 -6.49 16.15
C GLN A 93 6.88 -7.48 16.71
N ARG A 94 7.30 -8.47 17.51
CA ARG A 94 6.36 -9.41 18.15
C ARG A 94 5.45 -8.71 19.16
N LEU A 95 6.02 -7.78 19.94
CA LEU A 95 5.26 -6.97 20.89
C LEU A 95 4.26 -6.09 20.15
N GLY A 96 4.69 -5.37 19.12
CA GLY A 96 3.82 -4.55 18.27
C GLY A 96 2.68 -5.35 17.65
N ALA A 97 2.98 -6.54 17.12
CA ALA A 97 1.96 -7.44 16.58
C ALA A 97 0.96 -7.94 17.65
N ALA A 98 1.41 -8.13 18.90
CA ALA A 98 0.52 -8.47 20.00
C ALA A 98 -0.39 -7.30 20.38
N VAL A 99 0.17 -6.09 20.49
CA VAL A 99 -0.58 -4.85 20.75
C VAL A 99 -1.64 -4.61 19.66
N LEU A 100 -1.25 -4.67 18.39
CA LEU A 100 -2.18 -4.50 17.26
C LEU A 100 -3.33 -5.52 17.32
N ARG A 101 -3.04 -6.79 17.55
CA ARG A 101 -4.08 -7.83 17.66
C ARG A 101 -5.05 -7.58 18.81
N MET A 102 -4.57 -7.13 19.96
CA MET A 102 -5.43 -6.77 21.10
C MET A 102 -6.33 -5.59 20.77
N LEU A 103 -5.80 -4.56 20.10
CA LEU A 103 -6.58 -3.41 19.64
C LEU A 103 -7.65 -3.82 18.63
N LEU A 104 -7.31 -4.66 17.65
CA LEU A 104 -8.26 -5.18 16.66
C LEU A 104 -9.34 -6.07 17.30
N ALA A 105 -9.01 -6.76 18.39
CA ALA A 105 -9.94 -7.58 19.18
C ALA A 105 -10.81 -6.73 20.15
N GLY A 106 -10.69 -5.40 20.14
CA GLY A 106 -11.45 -4.51 21.02
C GLY A 106 -11.02 -4.55 22.48
N GLN A 107 -9.74 -4.82 22.74
CA GLN A 107 -9.15 -4.91 24.08
C GLN A 107 -8.10 -3.80 24.34
N PRO A 108 -8.49 -2.52 24.30
CA PRO A 108 -7.55 -1.40 24.38
C PRO A 108 -6.79 -1.33 25.71
N ASP A 109 -7.44 -1.70 26.82
CA ASP A 109 -6.80 -1.68 28.16
C ASP A 109 -5.70 -2.74 28.26
N HIS A 110 -5.93 -3.94 27.73
CA HIS A 110 -4.90 -4.97 27.64
C HIS A 110 -3.77 -4.57 26.70
N ALA A 111 -4.10 -3.97 25.57
CA ALA A 111 -3.12 -3.43 24.64
C ALA A 111 -2.22 -2.38 25.30
N ARG A 112 -2.78 -1.44 26.09
CA ARG A 112 -2.00 -0.46 26.86
C ARG A 112 -1.07 -1.13 27.88
N GLY A 113 -1.58 -2.11 28.62
CA GLY A 113 -0.77 -2.83 29.59
C GLY A 113 0.43 -3.54 28.97
N VAL A 114 0.24 -4.09 27.77
CA VAL A 114 1.32 -4.78 27.02
C VAL A 114 2.23 -3.78 26.30
N ALA A 115 1.69 -2.66 25.80
CA ALA A 115 2.42 -1.60 25.13
C ALA A 115 3.47 -0.95 26.03
N GLY A 116 3.15 -0.79 27.33
CA GLY A 116 4.05 -0.16 28.31
C GLY A 116 4.56 1.18 27.83
N ASP A 117 5.80 1.52 28.22
CA ASP A 117 6.45 2.77 27.81
C ASP A 117 6.83 2.79 26.34
N LEU A 118 6.89 1.62 25.68
CA LEU A 118 7.34 1.55 24.29
C LEU A 118 6.30 2.11 23.31
N TYR A 119 5.00 1.85 23.53
CA TYR A 119 3.91 2.29 22.64
C TYR A 119 2.79 3.03 23.38
N GLY A 120 2.87 3.16 24.71
CA GLY A 120 1.78 3.73 25.53
C GLY A 120 1.43 5.16 25.11
N GLY A 121 2.43 6.00 24.87
CA GLY A 121 2.23 7.38 24.43
C GLY A 121 1.50 7.49 23.08
N LEU A 122 1.68 6.55 22.18
CA LEU A 122 0.94 6.49 20.90
C LEU A 122 -0.55 6.21 21.12
N LEU A 123 -0.89 5.40 22.14
CA LEU A 123 -2.27 5.01 22.42
C LEU A 123 -3.06 6.05 23.25
N ASP A 124 -2.38 7.09 23.75
CA ASP A 124 -3.01 8.15 24.57
C ASP A 124 -3.46 9.36 23.73
N ALA A 125 -3.03 9.47 22.49
CA ALA A 125 -3.38 10.54 21.56
C ALA A 125 -4.08 9.96 20.32
N PRO A 126 -4.77 10.78 19.51
CA PRO A 126 -5.27 10.34 18.20
C PRO A 126 -4.12 9.90 17.31
N PHE A 127 -4.32 8.77 16.65
CA PHE A 127 -3.39 8.21 15.66
C PHE A 127 -4.13 7.83 14.38
N ARG A 128 -3.37 7.64 13.32
CA ARG A 128 -3.86 7.08 12.06
C ARG A 128 -3.30 5.67 11.85
N LEU A 129 -4.09 4.84 11.23
CA LEU A 129 -3.67 3.51 10.81
C LEU A 129 -3.40 3.53 9.29
N LEU A 130 -2.21 3.09 8.92
CA LEU A 130 -1.79 2.96 7.53
C LEU A 130 -1.62 1.48 7.20
N ILE A 131 -2.03 1.10 6.01
CA ILE A 131 -1.72 -0.22 5.43
C ILE A 131 -0.99 0.04 4.12
N ALA A 132 0.28 -0.34 4.09
CA ALA A 132 1.11 -0.27 2.90
C ALA A 132 1.30 -1.67 2.31
N GLU A 133 1.30 -1.76 0.98
CA GLU A 133 1.55 -2.98 0.23
C GLU A 133 2.47 -2.69 -0.95
N ALA A 134 3.43 -3.57 -1.20
CA ALA A 134 4.30 -3.53 -2.37
C ALA A 134 4.59 -4.95 -2.82
N ALA A 135 4.83 -5.13 -4.11
CA ALA A 135 5.19 -6.43 -4.66
C ALA A 135 6.59 -6.90 -4.18
N GLU A 136 7.50 -5.95 -3.90
CA GLU A 136 8.82 -6.25 -3.36
C GLU A 136 8.98 -5.79 -1.91
N ALA A 137 9.45 -6.70 -1.06
CA ALA A 137 9.76 -6.40 0.35
C ALA A 137 10.83 -5.29 0.54
N SER A 138 11.69 -5.08 -0.46
CA SER A 138 12.68 -3.99 -0.47
C SER A 138 12.03 -2.61 -0.49
N THR A 139 10.90 -2.47 -1.15
CA THR A 139 10.19 -1.19 -1.33
C THR A 139 9.42 -0.82 -0.05
N THR A 140 8.76 -1.78 0.59
CA THR A 140 8.16 -1.56 1.92
C THR A 140 9.21 -1.23 2.97
N ALA A 141 10.42 -1.78 2.86
CA ALA A 141 11.53 -1.46 3.76
C ALA A 141 12.01 0.00 3.61
N GLN A 142 12.03 0.55 2.39
CA GLN A 142 12.37 1.96 2.15
C GLN A 142 11.35 2.91 2.76
N LEU A 143 10.05 2.61 2.60
CA LEU A 143 8.99 3.37 3.25
C LEU A 143 9.12 3.31 4.78
N SER A 144 9.36 2.10 5.33
CA SER A 144 9.58 1.92 6.78
C SER A 144 10.74 2.77 7.28
N GLU A 145 11.88 2.74 6.61
CA GLU A 145 13.07 3.52 6.97
C GLU A 145 12.80 5.03 6.93
N ALA A 146 12.06 5.51 5.94
CA ALA A 146 11.68 6.92 5.84
C ALA A 146 10.79 7.34 7.02
N MET A 147 9.78 6.55 7.36
CA MET A 147 8.86 6.81 8.48
C MET A 147 9.58 6.72 9.83
N GLU A 148 10.40 5.68 10.06
CA GLU A 148 11.20 5.51 11.27
C GLU A 148 12.18 6.67 11.48
N THR A 149 12.84 7.12 10.41
CA THR A 149 13.76 8.25 10.46
C THR A 149 13.04 9.55 10.81
N ALA A 150 11.86 9.79 10.26
CA ALA A 150 11.05 10.96 10.56
C ALA A 150 10.55 10.93 12.01
N ALA A 151 10.00 9.80 12.46
CA ALA A 151 9.54 9.60 13.82
C ALA A 151 10.68 9.78 14.85
N ALA A 152 11.87 9.22 14.59
CA ALA A 152 13.02 9.35 15.46
C ALA A 152 13.50 10.81 15.61
N ARG A 153 13.42 11.61 14.53
CA ARG A 153 13.79 13.03 14.57
C ARG A 153 12.82 13.89 15.35
N SER A 154 11.53 13.56 15.32
CA SER A 154 10.47 14.27 16.04
C SER A 154 10.22 13.73 17.45
N GLY A 155 10.83 12.61 17.82
CA GLY A 155 10.59 11.93 19.09
C GLY A 155 9.21 11.24 19.14
N GLU A 156 8.63 10.95 18.00
CA GLU A 156 7.35 10.25 17.89
C GLU A 156 7.51 8.74 18.06
N THR A 157 6.52 8.14 18.71
CA THR A 157 6.41 6.68 18.79
C THR A 157 5.67 6.15 17.59
N LEU A 158 6.19 5.07 17.00
CA LEU A 158 5.65 4.43 15.82
C LEU A 158 5.48 2.93 16.09
N LEU A 159 4.30 2.39 15.80
CA LEU A 159 4.08 0.95 15.88
C LEU A 159 3.98 0.39 14.46
N MET A 160 4.92 -0.48 14.08
CA MET A 160 5.00 -1.09 12.77
C MET A 160 4.91 -2.60 12.86
N VAL A 161 3.99 -3.20 12.11
CA VAL A 161 3.73 -4.63 12.12
C VAL A 161 3.76 -5.14 10.67
N PRO A 162 4.79 -5.92 10.30
CA PRO A 162 4.80 -6.62 9.02
C PRO A 162 3.79 -7.77 9.04
N GLU A 163 2.90 -7.84 8.04
CA GLU A 163 1.92 -8.90 7.84
C GLU A 163 2.04 -9.47 6.41
N GLY A 164 2.99 -10.38 6.22
CA GLY A 164 3.31 -10.93 4.90
C GLY A 164 3.87 -9.87 3.96
N GLU A 165 3.15 -9.56 2.88
CA GLU A 165 3.52 -8.51 1.90
C GLU A 165 3.03 -7.12 2.33
N ARG A 166 2.29 -7.04 3.43
CA ARG A 166 1.72 -5.81 3.97
C ARG A 166 2.52 -5.30 5.15
N LEU A 167 2.50 -4.01 5.31
CA LEU A 167 2.99 -3.31 6.50
C LEU A 167 1.83 -2.53 7.11
N VAL A 168 1.48 -2.86 8.35
CA VAL A 168 0.49 -2.10 9.12
C VAL A 168 1.24 -1.17 10.07
N VAL A 169 0.88 0.11 10.03
CA VAL A 169 1.53 1.14 10.85
C VAL A 169 0.48 1.93 11.61
N LEU A 170 0.73 2.14 12.92
CA LEU A 170 0.03 3.16 13.69
C LEU A 170 1.02 4.30 13.95
N ALA A 171 0.61 5.51 13.58
CA ALA A 171 1.40 6.73 13.73
C ALA A 171 0.54 7.86 14.27
N ALA A 172 1.13 8.81 14.99
CA ALA A 172 0.41 9.96 15.52
C ALA A 172 -0.30 10.74 14.40
N ASP A 173 -1.54 11.16 14.63
CA ASP A 173 -2.27 12.00 13.68
C ASP A 173 -1.58 13.34 13.49
N GLY A 174 -1.35 13.74 12.24
CA GLY A 174 -0.58 14.94 11.89
C GLY A 174 0.92 14.86 12.21
N GLY A 175 1.43 13.67 12.60
CA GLY A 175 2.82 13.46 12.96
C GLY A 175 3.78 13.39 11.78
N ALA A 176 5.08 13.45 12.10
CA ALA A 176 6.16 13.43 11.10
C ALA A 176 6.21 12.11 10.32
N ALA A 177 5.83 11.00 10.94
CA ALA A 177 5.79 9.70 10.26
C ALA A 177 4.71 9.67 9.16
N VAL A 178 3.51 10.20 9.43
CA VAL A 178 2.43 10.32 8.43
C VAL A 178 2.86 11.26 7.31
N ALA A 179 3.46 12.41 7.64
CA ALA A 179 3.98 13.35 6.66
C ALA A 179 5.09 12.73 5.77
N ALA A 180 5.97 11.92 6.36
CA ALA A 180 7.01 11.21 5.61
C ALA A 180 6.42 10.16 4.64
N CYS A 181 5.34 9.47 5.05
CA CYS A 181 4.63 8.56 4.17
C CYS A 181 4.00 9.29 2.99
N ALA A 182 3.35 10.42 3.22
CA ALA A 182 2.77 11.26 2.16
C ALA A 182 3.85 11.77 1.20
N ALA A 183 4.96 12.30 1.72
CA ALA A 183 6.07 12.77 0.90
C ALA A 183 6.72 11.65 0.06
N TYR A 184 6.81 10.43 0.62
CA TYR A 184 7.30 9.26 -0.11
C TYR A 184 6.37 8.91 -1.28
N ALA A 185 5.05 8.91 -1.05
CA ALA A 185 4.04 8.64 -2.07
C ALA A 185 4.06 9.72 -3.18
N GLU A 186 4.13 10.99 -2.81
CA GLU A 186 4.26 12.10 -3.77
C GLU A 186 5.52 12.00 -4.63
N ALA A 187 6.66 11.65 -4.01
CA ALA A 187 7.90 11.45 -4.73
C ALA A 187 7.83 10.27 -5.71
N GLN A 188 7.11 9.21 -5.36
CA GLN A 188 6.86 8.07 -6.23
C GLN A 188 5.96 8.46 -7.42
N GLU A 189 4.88 9.20 -7.19
CA GLU A 189 3.95 9.67 -8.23
C GLU A 189 4.63 10.70 -9.18
N ALA A 190 5.56 11.52 -8.67
CA ALA A 190 6.30 12.51 -9.46
C ALA A 190 7.46 11.90 -10.27
N ALA A 191 7.87 10.67 -9.98
CA ALA A 191 8.95 10.01 -10.71
C ALA A 191 8.53 9.74 -12.17
N PRO A 192 9.42 9.96 -13.16
CA PRO A 192 9.11 9.63 -14.54
C PRO A 192 8.82 8.12 -14.64
N PRO A 193 7.86 7.72 -15.51
CA PRO A 193 7.54 6.31 -15.69
C PRO A 193 8.82 5.54 -16.04
N ARG A 194 9.19 4.60 -15.19
CA ARG A 194 10.30 3.67 -15.45
C ARG A 194 9.89 2.79 -16.62
N GLU A 195 10.87 2.36 -17.43
CA GLU A 195 10.63 1.44 -18.55
C GLU A 195 9.78 0.23 -18.10
N PRO A 196 8.93 -0.36 -18.99
CA PRO A 196 7.86 -1.30 -18.63
C PRO A 196 8.34 -2.64 -18.02
N ALA A 197 9.57 -2.73 -17.56
CA ALA A 197 10.18 -3.94 -17.00
C ALA A 197 10.01 -4.11 -15.47
N ALA A 198 9.43 -3.15 -14.73
CA ALA A 198 9.22 -3.28 -13.28
C ALA A 198 7.92 -2.59 -12.82
N PRO A 199 6.73 -3.18 -13.07
CA PRO A 199 5.49 -2.72 -12.45
C PRO A 199 5.46 -2.95 -10.92
N ASP A 200 6.46 -3.68 -10.39
CA ASP A 200 6.44 -4.25 -9.04
C ASP A 200 7.14 -3.37 -7.97
N ALA A 201 7.67 -2.19 -8.35
CA ALA A 201 8.44 -1.33 -7.44
C ALA A 201 7.60 -0.26 -6.73
N GLU A 202 6.28 -0.27 -6.89
CA GLU A 202 5.41 0.76 -6.34
C GLU A 202 4.80 0.33 -4.99
N VAL A 203 4.92 1.22 -4.00
CA VAL A 203 4.17 1.09 -2.75
C VAL A 203 2.80 1.72 -2.93
N VAL A 204 1.79 1.01 -2.50
CA VAL A 204 0.42 1.53 -2.41
C VAL A 204 0.01 1.60 -0.95
N VAL A 205 -0.49 2.74 -0.52
CA VAL A 205 -0.84 3.01 0.87
C VAL A 205 -2.29 3.44 1.00
N GLY A 206 -2.98 2.86 1.96
CA GLY A 206 -4.28 3.33 2.43
C GLY A 206 -4.16 3.88 3.85
N LEU A 207 -4.69 5.09 4.08
CA LEU A 207 -4.64 5.80 5.36
C LEU A 207 -6.05 5.94 5.94
N SER A 208 -6.23 5.58 7.22
CA SER A 208 -7.50 5.77 7.93
C SER A 208 -7.74 7.23 8.29
N ALA A 209 -8.98 7.58 8.65
CA ALA A 209 -9.26 8.77 9.44
C ALA A 209 -8.59 8.67 10.83
N PRO A 210 -8.40 9.81 11.55
CA PRO A 210 -7.90 9.81 12.92
C PRO A 210 -8.75 8.93 13.83
N ALA A 211 -8.10 8.12 14.65
CA ALA A 211 -8.76 7.15 15.52
C ALA A 211 -8.10 7.09 16.90
N GLY A 212 -8.86 6.63 17.89
CA GLY A 212 -8.34 6.23 19.19
C GLY A 212 -8.30 4.70 19.35
N PRO A 213 -7.76 4.17 20.46
CA PRO A 213 -7.56 2.75 20.68
C PRO A 213 -8.84 1.90 20.60
N ILE A 214 -9.99 2.46 20.92
CA ILE A 214 -11.30 1.77 20.85
C ILE A 214 -11.75 1.59 19.39
N ALA A 215 -11.34 2.49 18.49
CA ALA A 215 -11.80 2.54 17.10
C ALA A 215 -10.85 1.87 16.11
N VAL A 216 -9.80 1.16 16.57
CA VAL A 216 -8.76 0.57 15.70
C VAL A 216 -9.33 -0.40 14.67
N SER A 217 -10.34 -1.21 15.05
CA SER A 217 -10.98 -2.13 14.09
C SER A 217 -11.70 -1.38 12.96
N ALA A 218 -12.31 -0.23 13.24
CA ALA A 218 -12.91 0.63 12.23
C ALA A 218 -11.83 1.32 11.38
N ALA A 219 -10.78 1.85 12.00
CA ALA A 219 -9.64 2.47 11.32
C ALA A 219 -8.92 1.48 10.38
N TYR A 220 -8.78 0.23 10.79
CA TYR A 220 -8.20 -0.83 9.95
C TYR A 220 -9.04 -1.03 8.66
N LYS A 221 -10.35 -1.16 8.80
CA LYS A 221 -11.26 -1.28 7.64
C LYS A 221 -11.22 -0.06 6.74
N GLN A 222 -11.13 1.15 7.32
CA GLN A 222 -10.99 2.39 6.56
C GLN A 222 -9.69 2.40 5.75
N ALA A 223 -8.57 2.02 6.35
CA ALA A 223 -7.28 1.92 5.66
C ALA A 223 -7.30 0.85 4.56
N GLU A 224 -7.94 -0.31 4.78
CA GLU A 224 -8.13 -1.34 3.74
C GLU A 224 -8.97 -0.82 2.56
N GLN A 225 -10.04 -0.10 2.83
CA GLN A 225 -10.88 0.53 1.79
C GLN A 225 -10.08 1.56 1.01
N ALA A 226 -9.33 2.42 1.68
CA ALA A 226 -8.47 3.41 1.06
C ALA A 226 -7.37 2.74 0.19
N LEU A 227 -6.72 1.70 0.70
CA LEU A 227 -5.74 0.90 -0.05
C LEU A 227 -6.34 0.28 -1.32
N SER A 228 -7.54 -0.30 -1.20
CA SER A 228 -8.27 -0.86 -2.35
C SER A 228 -8.56 0.19 -3.42
N VAL A 229 -8.91 1.41 -3.02
CA VAL A 229 -9.15 2.53 -3.95
C VAL A 229 -7.84 3.03 -4.55
N ALA A 230 -6.77 3.13 -3.77
CA ALA A 230 -5.45 3.53 -4.23
C ALA A 230 -4.96 2.61 -5.36
N ARG A 231 -5.05 1.29 -5.17
CA ARG A 231 -4.73 0.30 -6.22
C ARG A 231 -5.54 0.49 -7.50
N ARG A 232 -6.86 0.67 -7.38
CA ARG A 232 -7.73 0.82 -8.56
C ARG A 232 -7.49 2.12 -9.32
N ARG A 233 -7.06 3.17 -8.62
CA ARG A 233 -6.80 4.49 -9.22
C ARG A 233 -5.35 4.65 -9.68
N GLY A 234 -4.46 3.70 -9.38
CA GLY A 234 -3.03 3.82 -9.64
C GLY A 234 -2.38 4.94 -8.84
N ARG A 235 -2.88 5.20 -7.61
CA ARG A 235 -2.33 6.20 -6.70
C ARG A 235 -1.44 5.54 -5.65
N ALA A 236 -0.35 6.19 -5.29
CA ALA A 236 0.55 5.69 -4.26
C ALA A 236 -0.06 5.81 -2.85
N LEU A 237 -0.87 6.84 -2.60
CA LEU A 237 -1.54 7.06 -1.32
C LEU A 237 -2.98 7.52 -1.54
N VAL A 238 -3.91 6.97 -0.76
CA VAL A 238 -5.29 7.47 -0.63
C VAL A 238 -5.65 7.55 0.86
N GLU A 239 -6.19 8.69 1.26
CA GLU A 239 -6.76 8.90 2.60
C GLU A 239 -8.24 8.54 2.61
N HIS A 240 -8.70 7.90 3.70
CA HIS A 240 -10.12 7.55 3.83
C HIS A 240 -11.04 8.77 3.80
N GLU A 241 -10.59 9.91 4.29
CA GLU A 241 -11.34 11.17 4.27
C GLU A 241 -11.60 11.66 2.84
N GLU A 242 -10.68 11.40 1.89
CA GLU A 242 -10.91 11.68 0.46
C GLU A 242 -12.06 10.83 -0.11
N LEU A 243 -12.28 9.64 0.45
CA LEU A 243 -13.39 8.78 0.04
C LEU A 243 -14.73 9.29 0.56
N ALA A 244 -14.74 9.82 1.79
CA ALA A 244 -15.94 10.41 2.38
C ALA A 244 -16.34 11.74 1.72
N ALA A 245 -15.34 12.52 1.26
CA ALA A 245 -15.57 13.75 0.50
C ALA A 245 -15.96 13.49 -0.97
N GLY A 246 -15.75 12.27 -1.46
CA GLY A 246 -16.02 11.85 -2.82
C GLY A 246 -17.30 11.04 -2.99
N SER A 247 -17.49 10.50 -4.19
CA SER A 247 -18.60 9.59 -4.50
C SER A 247 -18.44 8.23 -3.80
N VAL A 248 -19.54 7.66 -3.28
CA VAL A 248 -19.57 6.28 -2.75
C VAL A 248 -19.37 5.22 -3.85
N LEU A 249 -19.49 5.61 -5.12
CA LEU A 249 -19.39 4.69 -6.26
C LEU A 249 -18.08 3.88 -6.31
N PRO A 250 -16.89 4.45 -6.01
CA PRO A 250 -15.66 3.68 -5.94
C PRO A 250 -15.65 2.60 -4.86
N LEU A 251 -16.37 2.80 -3.75
CA LEU A 251 -16.50 1.81 -2.67
C LEU A 251 -17.38 0.64 -3.05
N LEU A 252 -18.30 0.87 -4.01
CA LEU A 252 -19.25 -0.12 -4.51
C LEU A 252 -18.74 -0.87 -5.75
N ALA A 253 -17.52 -0.57 -6.23
CA ALA A 253 -16.92 -1.23 -7.40
C ALA A 253 -16.31 -2.61 -7.04
N ASP A 254 -16.98 -3.39 -6.21
CA ASP A 254 -16.69 -4.79 -5.92
C ASP A 254 -17.19 -5.68 -7.08
N ASP A 255 -16.53 -6.81 -7.32
CA ASP A 255 -16.92 -7.77 -8.37
C ASP A 255 -18.32 -8.33 -8.15
N ALA A 256 -18.73 -8.51 -6.89
CA ALA A 256 -20.10 -8.92 -6.56
C ALA A 256 -21.14 -7.84 -6.95
N VAL A 257 -20.83 -6.57 -6.70
CA VAL A 257 -21.69 -5.45 -7.09
C VAL A 257 -21.75 -5.29 -8.61
N ARG A 258 -20.61 -5.49 -9.30
CA ARG A 258 -20.59 -5.50 -10.77
C ARG A 258 -21.42 -6.63 -11.34
N ALA A 259 -21.25 -7.86 -10.84
CA ALA A 259 -22.03 -9.02 -11.29
C ALA A 259 -23.54 -8.82 -11.08
N PHE A 260 -23.93 -8.20 -9.96
CA PHE A 260 -25.32 -7.81 -9.69
C PHE A 260 -25.82 -6.76 -10.68
N ALA A 261 -25.04 -5.70 -10.93
CA ALA A 261 -25.37 -4.63 -11.88
C ALA A 261 -25.51 -5.16 -13.31
N ASP A 262 -24.58 -6.00 -13.75
CA ASP A 262 -24.62 -6.64 -15.07
C ASP A 262 -25.82 -7.58 -15.20
N GLY A 263 -26.16 -8.33 -14.14
CA GLY A 263 -27.34 -9.17 -14.08
C GLY A 263 -28.63 -8.36 -14.21
N MET A 264 -28.72 -7.24 -13.51
CA MET A 264 -29.89 -6.35 -13.51
C MET A 264 -30.13 -5.71 -14.88
N LEU A 265 -29.06 -5.28 -15.57
CA LEU A 265 -29.15 -4.59 -16.86
C LEU A 265 -29.12 -5.52 -18.06
N ARG A 266 -28.83 -6.81 -17.90
CA ARG A 266 -28.64 -7.77 -18.97
C ARG A 266 -29.81 -7.80 -19.95
N ALA A 267 -31.04 -7.89 -19.46
CA ALA A 267 -32.23 -7.98 -20.32
C ALA A 267 -32.45 -6.73 -21.17
N LEU A 268 -32.01 -5.54 -20.66
CA LEU A 268 -32.05 -4.31 -21.44
C LEU A 268 -30.95 -4.27 -22.51
N TYR A 269 -29.74 -4.71 -22.20
CA TYR A 269 -28.65 -4.84 -23.17
C TYR A 269 -29.00 -5.82 -24.28
N GLU A 270 -29.60 -6.99 -23.95
CA GLU A 270 -30.05 -7.98 -24.93
C GLU A 270 -31.18 -7.46 -25.82
N HIS A 271 -32.04 -6.60 -25.29
CA HIS A 271 -33.08 -5.94 -26.08
C HIS A 271 -32.47 -4.94 -27.06
N ASP A 272 -31.53 -4.08 -26.59
CA ASP A 272 -30.89 -3.07 -27.42
C ASP A 272 -30.00 -3.69 -28.49
N ALA A 273 -29.31 -4.80 -28.19
CA ALA A 273 -28.49 -5.54 -29.16
C ALA A 273 -29.31 -6.11 -30.35
N LYS A 274 -30.64 -6.33 -30.18
CA LYS A 274 -31.55 -6.76 -31.25
C LYS A 274 -32.02 -5.59 -32.13
N GLY A 275 -31.48 -4.41 -31.97
CA GLY A 275 -31.82 -3.21 -32.77
C GLY A 275 -33.24 -2.67 -32.53
N ARG A 276 -33.86 -3.00 -31.39
CA ARG A 276 -35.25 -2.64 -31.07
C ARG A 276 -35.40 -1.35 -30.27
N GLY A 277 -34.32 -0.60 -30.06
CA GLY A 277 -34.32 0.69 -29.37
C GLY A 277 -33.09 0.89 -28.48
N ASP A 278 -32.91 2.10 -27.96
CA ASP A 278 -31.84 2.48 -27.05
C ASP A 278 -32.38 2.60 -25.61
N LEU A 279 -32.83 1.48 -25.01
CA LEU A 279 -33.48 1.50 -23.70
C LEU A 279 -32.48 1.88 -22.60
N VAL A 280 -31.25 1.36 -22.65
CA VAL A 280 -30.22 1.65 -21.66
C VAL A 280 -29.81 3.12 -21.70
N ALA A 281 -29.60 3.68 -22.92
CA ALA A 281 -29.31 5.10 -23.07
C ALA A 281 -30.48 5.98 -22.61
N SER A 282 -31.71 5.57 -22.92
CA SER A 282 -32.93 6.28 -22.52
C SER A 282 -33.14 6.26 -21.00
N LEU A 283 -32.91 5.12 -20.35
CA LEU A 283 -32.99 4.98 -18.90
C LEU A 283 -31.91 5.83 -18.21
N ARG A 284 -30.68 5.82 -18.74
CA ARG A 284 -29.57 6.64 -18.23
C ARG A 284 -29.91 8.13 -18.27
N ALA A 285 -30.38 8.63 -19.42
CA ALA A 285 -30.76 10.02 -19.58
C ALA A 285 -31.93 10.41 -18.66
N TRP A 286 -32.96 9.54 -18.56
CA TRP A 286 -34.10 9.82 -17.70
C TRP A 286 -33.72 9.87 -16.21
N LEU A 287 -32.88 8.97 -15.74
CA LEU A 287 -32.39 8.99 -14.36
C LEU A 287 -31.43 10.15 -14.10
N SER A 288 -30.57 10.54 -15.04
CA SER A 288 -29.63 11.67 -14.90
C SER A 288 -30.39 13.01 -14.79
N HIS A 289 -31.55 13.12 -15.41
CA HIS A 289 -32.45 14.27 -15.32
C HIS A 289 -33.52 14.11 -14.22
N HIS A 290 -33.27 13.26 -13.21
CA HIS A 290 -34.17 13.04 -12.05
C HIS A 290 -35.62 12.70 -12.41
N GLY A 291 -35.84 12.00 -13.52
CA GLY A 291 -37.16 11.62 -13.99
C GLY A 291 -37.89 12.72 -14.77
N GLN A 292 -37.23 13.83 -15.11
CA GLN A 292 -37.83 14.91 -15.89
C GLN A 292 -37.92 14.54 -17.39
N TRP A 293 -39.13 14.38 -17.87
CA TRP A 293 -39.41 13.87 -19.23
C TRP A 293 -38.91 14.78 -20.33
N ASP A 294 -39.13 16.09 -20.20
CA ASP A 294 -38.80 17.04 -21.27
C ASP A 294 -37.28 17.27 -21.37
N ALA A 295 -36.58 17.37 -20.23
CA ALA A 295 -35.12 17.51 -20.19
C ALA A 295 -34.41 16.26 -20.73
N ALA A 296 -34.82 15.07 -20.30
CA ALA A 296 -34.23 13.83 -20.75
C ALA A 296 -34.52 13.52 -22.23
N ALA A 297 -35.71 13.89 -22.72
CA ALA A 297 -36.06 13.74 -24.13
C ALA A 297 -35.25 14.71 -25.02
N ALA A 298 -35.03 15.93 -24.56
CA ALA A 298 -34.19 16.91 -25.27
C ALA A 298 -32.73 16.45 -25.35
N ASP A 299 -32.18 15.90 -24.28
CA ASP A 299 -30.83 15.35 -24.23
C ASP A 299 -30.62 14.20 -25.24
N LEU A 300 -31.63 13.36 -25.41
CA LEU A 300 -31.63 12.24 -26.36
C LEU A 300 -32.02 12.63 -27.80
N GLY A 301 -32.44 13.86 -28.04
CA GLY A 301 -32.94 14.30 -29.32
C GLY A 301 -34.24 13.58 -29.77
N VAL A 302 -35.09 13.11 -28.82
CA VAL A 302 -36.34 12.42 -29.09
C VAL A 302 -37.53 13.17 -28.53
N HIS A 303 -38.74 12.83 -29.00
CA HIS A 303 -39.95 13.41 -28.42
C HIS A 303 -40.26 12.75 -27.06
N ARG A 304 -40.82 13.54 -26.10
CA ARG A 304 -41.19 13.05 -24.76
C ARG A 304 -42.09 11.81 -24.76
N HIS A 305 -42.97 11.66 -25.75
CA HIS A 305 -43.78 10.48 -25.87
C HIS A 305 -42.99 9.21 -26.24
N THR A 306 -41.95 9.34 -27.03
CA THR A 306 -41.00 8.27 -27.35
C THR A 306 -40.27 7.81 -26.09
N LEU A 307 -39.79 8.76 -25.30
CA LEU A 307 -39.12 8.46 -24.02
C LEU A 307 -40.06 7.75 -23.05
N ARG A 308 -41.30 8.23 -22.91
CA ARG A 308 -42.32 7.55 -22.07
C ARG A 308 -42.61 6.11 -22.52
N TYR A 309 -42.70 5.91 -23.83
CA TYR A 309 -42.88 4.55 -24.39
C TYR A 309 -41.67 3.67 -24.02
N ARG A 310 -40.44 4.17 -24.20
CA ARG A 310 -39.24 3.43 -23.86
C ARG A 310 -39.16 3.11 -22.37
N MET A 311 -39.54 4.02 -21.47
CA MET A 311 -39.53 3.77 -20.01
C MET A 311 -40.57 2.71 -19.62
N ARG A 312 -41.78 2.72 -20.19
CA ARG A 312 -42.76 1.63 -20.00
C ARG A 312 -42.14 0.28 -20.45
N ARG A 313 -41.44 0.29 -21.57
CA ARG A 313 -40.78 -0.93 -22.05
C ARG A 313 -39.67 -1.41 -21.11
N VAL A 314 -38.93 -0.50 -20.47
CA VAL A 314 -37.97 -0.82 -19.42
C VAL A 314 -38.67 -1.50 -18.23
N GLU A 315 -39.79 -0.94 -17.76
CA GLU A 315 -40.59 -1.53 -16.66
C GLU A 315 -41.11 -2.93 -17.00
N GLU A 316 -41.59 -3.11 -18.21
CA GLU A 316 -42.08 -4.42 -18.70
C GLU A 316 -40.95 -5.47 -18.72
N ILE A 317 -39.78 -5.10 -19.20
CA ILE A 317 -38.61 -6.01 -19.31
C ILE A 317 -38.06 -6.36 -17.93
N LEU A 318 -37.96 -5.37 -17.03
CA LEU A 318 -37.42 -5.58 -15.70
C LEU A 318 -38.45 -6.16 -14.72
N GLY A 319 -39.76 -6.06 -15.03
CA GLY A 319 -40.81 -6.44 -14.08
C GLY A 319 -40.90 -5.58 -12.85
N ARG A 320 -40.33 -4.34 -12.89
CA ARG A 320 -40.22 -3.42 -11.76
C ARG A 320 -40.70 -2.03 -12.15
N SER A 321 -41.31 -1.32 -11.20
CA SER A 321 -41.83 0.04 -11.44
C SER A 321 -40.73 1.08 -11.26
N LEU A 322 -40.64 2.01 -12.20
CA LEU A 322 -39.78 3.18 -12.12
C LEU A 322 -40.35 4.30 -11.22
N ASP A 323 -41.60 4.14 -10.74
CA ASP A 323 -42.15 5.05 -9.72
C ASP A 323 -41.58 4.76 -8.33
N ASP A 324 -41.07 3.54 -8.11
CA ASP A 324 -40.38 3.18 -6.88
C ASP A 324 -38.99 3.85 -6.79
N ALA A 325 -38.74 4.56 -5.69
CA ALA A 325 -37.50 5.28 -5.48
C ALA A 325 -36.29 4.33 -5.33
N ASP A 326 -36.49 3.18 -4.67
CA ASP A 326 -35.43 2.20 -4.45
C ASP A 326 -35.02 1.54 -5.79
N VAL A 327 -36.00 1.25 -6.65
CA VAL A 327 -35.75 0.74 -8.00
C VAL A 327 -34.93 1.73 -8.83
N ARG A 328 -35.28 3.03 -8.77
CA ARG A 328 -34.50 4.07 -9.46
C ARG A 328 -33.07 4.17 -8.93
N MET A 329 -32.90 4.10 -7.61
CA MET A 329 -31.59 4.12 -6.98
C MET A 329 -30.74 2.94 -7.43
N GLU A 330 -31.27 1.72 -7.35
CA GLU A 330 -30.56 0.50 -7.76
C GLU A 330 -30.18 0.53 -9.25
N LEU A 331 -31.08 0.94 -10.12
CA LEU A 331 -30.82 1.07 -11.55
C LEU A 331 -29.78 2.15 -11.87
N TRP A 332 -29.82 3.28 -11.16
CA TRP A 332 -28.82 4.33 -11.29
C TRP A 332 -27.44 3.84 -10.87
N LEU A 333 -27.38 3.13 -9.74
CA LEU A 333 -26.15 2.52 -9.27
C LEU A 333 -25.61 1.49 -10.25
N ALA A 334 -26.49 0.60 -10.75
CA ALA A 334 -26.11 -0.40 -11.74
C ALA A 334 -25.54 0.25 -13.01
N LEU A 335 -26.18 1.30 -13.52
CA LEU A 335 -25.69 2.04 -14.69
C LEU A 335 -24.36 2.76 -14.48
N LYS A 336 -23.97 3.05 -13.23
CA LYS A 336 -22.68 3.68 -12.88
C LYS A 336 -21.56 2.67 -12.70
N VAL A 337 -21.90 1.44 -12.28
CA VAL A 337 -20.93 0.38 -11.94
C VAL A 337 -20.74 -0.61 -13.09
N ALA A 338 -21.79 -0.87 -13.87
CA ALA A 338 -21.71 -1.77 -15.02
C ALA A 338 -20.70 -1.29 -16.05
N SER A 339 -19.85 -2.19 -16.51
CA SER A 339 -18.99 -1.95 -17.66
C SER A 339 -19.83 -1.96 -18.95
N PRO A 340 -19.59 -1.04 -19.90
CA PRO A 340 -20.28 -1.16 -21.19
C PRO A 340 -19.93 -2.51 -21.82
N PRO A 341 -20.90 -3.21 -22.46
CA PRO A 341 -20.62 -4.45 -23.15
C PRO A 341 -19.53 -4.20 -24.18
N THR A 342 -18.45 -4.98 -24.14
CA THR A 342 -17.44 -5.02 -25.20
C THR A 342 -18.17 -5.40 -26.49
N ALA A 343 -18.18 -4.48 -27.46
CA ALA A 343 -18.68 -4.74 -28.78
C ALA A 343 -17.86 -5.90 -29.39
N SER A 344 -18.50 -7.04 -29.57
CA SER A 344 -17.95 -8.19 -30.28
C SER A 344 -18.16 -8.03 -31.78
#